data_fb9b697cb3f0477631b524c7598a76ab
#
_entry.id   fb9b697cb3f0477631b524c7598a76ab
#
_cell.length_a   1.000
_cell.length_b   1.000
_cell.length_c   1.000
_cell.angle_alpha   90.00
_cell.angle_beta   90.00
_cell.angle_gamma   90.00
#
_symmetry.space_group_name_H-M   'P 1'
#
loop_
_entity.id
_entity.type
_entity.pdbx_description
1 polymer ?
#
loop_
_entity_poly.entity_id
_entity_poly.type
_entity_poly.pdbx_seq_one_letter_code
_entity_poly.pdbx_strand_id
1 'polypeptide(L)'
;MAWNPELETAFSPKVVAMVGVSANMKRGAPWRPGASSFVTCYEELGFKGRIYPVNPKTTEIMGLKTYPSVSSIPEPVDLVIVSVPAPALPDVLEDCIAANAKNIHVFTAGFEETAEQEAISLGIRVRQIAMKGDLRIIGPNCMGLYIPQAGIGSFERLSMESGPVAFLSQSGGHCNWFSHYGPDYGIKFSKVISFGNAYVLDSTDYLEYLAVDTDTKIICIYLEGVKDGVKLLKQVREINRVKPVILWKAGLTESGSRAVASHTGSLAGEEAIWRGFFAQTGAVPAFSLEEIAEMTMTFLYVKPPKGKRVAVIGLGGGSSVSSADVCAREGLEVPTLTQETQVELKKFISLAGASIKNPLDTGLVFRDVSLLEQEIELVAADPLIDMIIVSPHLDMAKRVGPDQVDRLVKYLSNFSRANAFKKPLVINFHSFANDPWESELRARLQVELPREGVPVFSSLTGACRALARLFEYHQFHRRRSTS
;
A
#
# COMPACT_ATOMS: atom_id res chain seq x y z
N MET A 1 5.53 -1.26 -24.66
CA MET A 1 6.66 -0.93 -23.81
C MET A 1 7.55 -2.15 -23.77
N ALA A 2 8.82 -2.03 -24.14
CA ALA A 2 9.78 -3.12 -24.02
C ALA A 2 10.47 -2.97 -22.64
N TRP A 3 10.04 -3.74 -21.66
CA TRP A 3 10.72 -3.80 -20.37
C TRP A 3 11.99 -4.66 -20.50
N ASN A 4 12.96 -4.44 -19.59
CA ASN A 4 14.19 -5.23 -19.61
C ASN A 4 13.93 -6.58 -18.90
N PRO A 5 13.91 -7.73 -19.61
CA PRO A 5 13.63 -9.04 -19.04
C PRO A 5 14.68 -9.48 -18.00
N GLU A 6 15.86 -8.89 -18.00
CA GLU A 6 16.92 -9.20 -17.04
C GLU A 6 16.63 -8.68 -15.62
N LEU A 7 15.70 -7.71 -15.46
CA LEU A 7 15.26 -7.25 -14.15
C LEU A 7 14.43 -8.32 -13.42
N GLU A 8 13.80 -9.26 -14.16
CA GLU A 8 13.07 -10.41 -13.58
C GLU A 8 13.95 -11.25 -12.65
N THR A 9 15.25 -11.41 -12.99
CA THR A 9 16.17 -12.17 -12.15
C THR A 9 16.42 -11.51 -10.80
N ALA A 10 16.26 -10.17 -10.69
CA ALA A 10 16.32 -9.48 -9.40
C ALA A 10 15.06 -9.71 -8.56
N PHE A 11 13.89 -9.88 -9.19
CA PHE A 11 12.62 -10.09 -8.49
C PHE A 11 12.34 -11.56 -8.16
N SER A 12 13.03 -12.50 -8.83
CA SER A 12 12.94 -13.93 -8.57
C SER A 12 14.33 -14.60 -8.60
N PRO A 13 15.27 -14.14 -7.73
CA PRO A 13 16.64 -14.62 -7.76
C PRO A 13 16.74 -16.07 -7.28
N LYS A 14 17.66 -16.83 -7.88
CA LYS A 14 18.06 -18.17 -7.43
C LYS A 14 19.36 -18.14 -6.63
N VAL A 15 20.21 -17.17 -6.93
CA VAL A 15 21.52 -16.99 -6.31
C VAL A 15 21.67 -15.54 -5.87
N VAL A 16 21.88 -15.33 -4.58
CA VAL A 16 22.02 -14.00 -3.97
C VAL A 16 23.36 -13.89 -3.25
N ALA A 17 24.15 -12.88 -3.62
CA ALA A 17 25.34 -12.50 -2.86
C ALA A 17 25.01 -11.37 -1.88
N MET A 18 25.49 -11.47 -0.65
CA MET A 18 25.26 -10.45 0.39
C MET A 18 26.59 -9.89 0.87
N VAL A 19 26.95 -8.70 0.39
CA VAL A 19 28.24 -8.02 0.64
C VAL A 19 28.13 -7.13 1.87
N GLY A 20 29.07 -7.30 2.82
CA GLY A 20 29.11 -6.52 4.06
C GLY A 20 28.40 -7.20 5.24
N VAL A 21 28.14 -8.49 5.17
CA VAL A 21 27.62 -9.28 6.30
C VAL A 21 28.65 -9.30 7.42
N SER A 22 28.23 -8.98 8.65
CA SER A 22 29.13 -8.93 9.80
C SER A 22 29.60 -10.31 10.21
N ALA A 23 30.93 -10.49 10.41
CA ALA A 23 31.53 -11.72 10.90
C ALA A 23 31.04 -12.13 12.30
N ASN A 24 30.61 -11.17 13.11
CA ASN A 24 30.10 -11.39 14.47
C ASN A 24 28.62 -11.65 14.56
N MET A 25 27.90 -11.74 13.41
CA MET A 25 26.48 -11.96 13.40
C MET A 25 26.14 -13.40 13.81
N LYS A 26 25.17 -13.52 14.72
CA LYS A 26 24.65 -14.81 15.18
C LYS A 26 23.15 -14.90 14.83
N ARG A 27 22.68 -16.10 14.50
CA ARG A 27 21.24 -16.37 14.36
C ARG A 27 20.50 -16.01 15.64
N GLY A 28 19.35 -15.34 15.52
CA GLY A 28 18.55 -14.86 16.66
C GLY A 28 19.09 -13.60 17.34
N ALA A 29 20.11 -12.96 16.80
CA ALA A 29 20.53 -11.63 17.28
C ALA A 29 19.43 -10.59 17.00
N PRO A 30 19.29 -9.53 17.86
CA PRO A 30 18.34 -8.46 17.61
C PRO A 30 18.53 -7.84 16.22
N TRP A 31 17.44 -7.55 15.54
CA TRP A 31 17.46 -6.92 14.22
C TRP A 31 18.29 -5.62 14.25
N ARG A 32 19.16 -5.48 13.27
CA ARG A 32 19.92 -4.25 13.01
C ARG A 32 19.97 -4.02 11.51
N PRO A 33 19.77 -2.78 11.03
CA PRO A 33 19.89 -2.48 9.61
C PRO A 33 21.25 -2.91 9.04
N GLY A 34 21.24 -3.63 7.91
CA GLY A 34 22.46 -4.05 7.21
C GLY A 34 22.37 -5.43 6.57
N ALA A 35 23.43 -5.83 5.85
CA ALA A 35 23.46 -7.09 5.09
C ALA A 35 23.14 -8.33 5.93
N SER A 36 23.45 -8.31 7.23
CA SER A 36 23.18 -9.42 8.14
C SER A 36 21.68 -9.67 8.35
N SER A 37 20.86 -8.61 8.42
CA SER A 37 19.40 -8.75 8.57
C SER A 37 18.74 -9.31 7.32
N PHE A 38 19.29 -9.04 6.13
CA PHE A 38 18.79 -9.65 4.90
C PHE A 38 18.92 -11.17 4.90
N VAL A 39 20.04 -11.74 5.43
CA VAL A 39 20.18 -13.20 5.58
C VAL A 39 19.04 -13.76 6.41
N THR A 40 18.81 -13.17 7.60
CA THR A 40 17.73 -13.62 8.50
C THR A 40 16.34 -13.48 7.87
N CYS A 41 16.05 -12.34 7.24
CA CYS A 41 14.76 -12.10 6.58
C CYS A 41 14.48 -13.11 5.45
N TYR A 42 15.51 -13.44 4.66
CA TYR A 42 15.36 -14.41 3.58
C TYR A 42 15.11 -15.83 4.13
N GLU A 43 15.80 -16.20 5.24
CA GLU A 43 15.54 -17.47 5.94
C GLU A 43 14.10 -17.51 6.51
N GLU A 44 13.65 -16.44 7.18
CA GLU A 44 12.29 -16.32 7.75
C GLU A 44 11.20 -16.39 6.67
N LEU A 45 11.41 -15.74 5.52
CA LEU A 45 10.47 -15.75 4.39
C LEU A 45 10.54 -17.03 3.56
N GLY A 46 11.44 -17.96 3.93
CA GLY A 46 11.53 -19.27 3.29
C GLY A 46 12.14 -19.23 1.89
N PHE A 47 13.09 -18.34 1.64
CA PHE A 47 13.85 -18.27 0.38
C PHE A 47 14.42 -19.64 0.01
N LYS A 48 14.21 -20.05 -1.25
CA LYS A 48 14.59 -21.39 -1.75
C LYS A 48 15.89 -21.38 -2.55
N GLY A 49 16.44 -20.21 -2.84
CA GLY A 49 17.71 -20.05 -3.55
C GLY A 49 18.92 -20.23 -2.64
N ARG A 50 20.08 -19.91 -3.16
CA ARG A 50 21.36 -19.94 -2.46
C ARG A 50 21.80 -18.55 -2.03
N ILE A 51 22.23 -18.42 -0.78
CA ILE A 51 22.76 -17.19 -0.20
C ILE A 51 24.27 -17.34 -0.02
N TYR A 52 25.02 -16.42 -0.59
CA TYR A 52 26.47 -16.34 -0.47
C TYR A 52 26.88 -15.06 0.27
N PRO A 53 27.19 -15.16 1.58
CA PRO A 53 27.81 -14.03 2.29
C PRO A 53 29.17 -13.70 1.69
N VAL A 54 29.44 -12.42 1.48
CA VAL A 54 30.74 -11.92 0.99
C VAL A 54 31.41 -11.11 2.07
N ASN A 55 32.53 -11.61 2.56
CA ASN A 55 33.38 -10.96 3.58
C ASN A 55 34.82 -11.49 3.49
N PRO A 56 35.82 -10.62 3.25
CA PRO A 56 37.21 -11.06 3.09
C PRO A 56 37.89 -11.50 4.40
N LYS A 57 37.24 -11.31 5.57
CA LYS A 57 37.86 -11.53 6.90
C LYS A 57 37.49 -12.87 7.56
N THR A 58 36.58 -13.64 6.97
CA THR A 58 36.11 -14.91 7.55
C THR A 58 35.70 -15.90 6.46
N THR A 59 35.75 -17.17 6.77
CA THR A 59 35.36 -18.27 5.85
C THR A 59 33.96 -18.77 6.08
N GLU A 60 33.32 -18.37 7.19
CA GLU A 60 31.95 -18.79 7.55
C GLU A 60 31.23 -17.70 8.34
N ILE A 61 29.96 -17.46 8.04
CA ILE A 61 29.06 -16.59 8.78
C ILE A 61 27.67 -17.26 8.87
N MET A 62 27.11 -17.35 10.06
CA MET A 62 25.80 -17.95 10.33
C MET A 62 25.64 -19.39 9.80
N GLY A 63 26.73 -20.17 9.72
CA GLY A 63 26.73 -21.50 9.14
C GLY A 63 26.75 -21.55 7.60
N LEU A 64 26.89 -20.38 6.95
CA LEU A 64 27.05 -20.28 5.50
C LEU A 64 28.51 -20.06 5.14
N LYS A 65 28.99 -20.78 4.12
CA LYS A 65 30.32 -20.54 3.54
C LYS A 65 30.42 -19.12 3.00
N THR A 66 31.48 -18.41 3.38
CA THR A 66 31.71 -17.02 2.98
C THR A 66 32.75 -16.95 1.86
N TYR A 67 32.60 -16.00 0.98
CA TYR A 67 33.52 -15.73 -0.12
C TYR A 67 34.19 -14.38 0.04
N PRO A 68 35.46 -14.21 -0.38
CA PRO A 68 36.19 -12.94 -0.19
C PRO A 68 35.69 -11.83 -1.15
N SER A 69 35.09 -12.18 -2.27
CA SER A 69 34.56 -11.27 -3.32
C SER A 69 33.37 -11.89 -4.03
N VAL A 70 32.58 -11.09 -4.75
CA VAL A 70 31.48 -11.60 -5.60
C VAL A 70 32.04 -12.45 -6.73
N SER A 71 33.15 -12.02 -7.34
CA SER A 71 33.83 -12.73 -8.43
C SER A 71 34.41 -14.09 -8.03
N SER A 72 34.58 -14.36 -6.74
CA SER A 72 35.03 -15.66 -6.24
C SER A 72 33.90 -16.68 -6.02
N ILE A 73 32.63 -16.29 -6.17
CA ILE A 73 31.47 -17.17 -6.07
C ILE A 73 31.47 -18.11 -7.31
N PRO A 74 31.28 -19.45 -7.11
CA PRO A 74 31.50 -20.44 -8.17
C PRO A 74 30.37 -20.54 -9.21
N GLU A 75 29.35 -19.67 -9.14
CA GLU A 75 28.21 -19.65 -10.06
C GLU A 75 27.69 -18.25 -10.32
N PRO A 76 26.91 -18.03 -11.40
CA PRO A 76 26.32 -16.73 -11.71
C PRO A 76 25.42 -16.23 -10.55
N VAL A 77 25.54 -14.93 -10.23
CA VAL A 77 24.78 -14.26 -9.19
C VAL A 77 23.65 -13.44 -9.80
N ASP A 78 22.39 -13.72 -9.41
CA ASP A 78 21.21 -13.03 -9.93
C ASP A 78 20.98 -11.67 -9.27
N LEU A 79 21.30 -11.55 -7.97
CA LEU A 79 21.14 -10.33 -7.18
C LEU A 79 22.30 -10.19 -6.18
N VAL A 80 22.91 -9.02 -6.15
CA VAL A 80 23.91 -8.66 -5.13
C VAL A 80 23.29 -7.61 -4.20
N ILE A 81 23.28 -7.88 -2.89
CA ILE A 81 22.86 -6.93 -1.85
C ILE A 81 24.13 -6.36 -1.21
N VAL A 82 24.28 -5.03 -1.25
CA VAL A 82 25.47 -4.34 -0.76
C VAL A 82 25.13 -3.47 0.44
N SER A 83 25.81 -3.74 1.56
CA SER A 83 25.73 -2.96 2.80
C SER A 83 27.13 -2.75 3.40
N VAL A 84 27.94 -1.99 2.69
CA VAL A 84 29.28 -1.58 3.10
C VAL A 84 29.32 -0.07 3.33
N PRO A 85 30.33 0.49 4.03
CA PRO A 85 30.52 1.96 4.07
C PRO A 85 30.60 2.54 2.66
N ALA A 86 30.01 3.71 2.44
CA ALA A 86 29.88 4.34 1.11
C ALA A 86 31.23 4.42 0.33
N PRO A 87 32.38 4.77 0.94
CA PRO A 87 33.67 4.81 0.23
C PRO A 87 34.14 3.46 -0.37
N ALA A 88 33.63 2.33 0.16
CA ALA A 88 33.98 1.00 -0.35
C ALA A 88 33.08 0.54 -1.51
N LEU A 89 31.96 1.23 -1.77
CA LEU A 89 31.01 0.84 -2.81
C LEU A 89 31.61 0.78 -4.22
N PRO A 90 32.45 1.73 -4.69
CA PRO A 90 33.08 1.65 -5.99
C PRO A 90 33.80 0.33 -6.26
N ASP A 91 34.60 -0.15 -5.30
CA ASP A 91 35.40 -1.38 -5.46
C ASP A 91 34.48 -2.62 -5.51
N VAL A 92 33.38 -2.61 -4.73
CA VAL A 92 32.36 -3.68 -4.79
C VAL A 92 31.66 -3.71 -6.16
N LEU A 93 31.36 -2.54 -6.75
CA LEU A 93 30.73 -2.48 -8.06
C LEU A 93 31.69 -2.98 -9.18
N GLU A 94 32.96 -2.65 -9.11
CA GLU A 94 33.97 -3.19 -10.05
C GLU A 94 34.11 -4.72 -9.92
N ASP A 95 34.01 -5.25 -8.70
CA ASP A 95 33.99 -6.71 -8.46
C ASP A 95 32.70 -7.35 -9.02
N CYS A 96 31.56 -6.69 -8.88
CA CYS A 96 30.29 -7.14 -9.50
C CYS A 96 30.39 -7.16 -11.04
N ILE A 97 31.05 -6.17 -11.65
CA ILE A 97 31.32 -6.15 -13.10
C ILE A 97 32.18 -7.36 -13.50
N ALA A 98 33.26 -7.62 -12.75
CA ALA A 98 34.15 -8.77 -13.00
C ALA A 98 33.40 -10.12 -12.86
N ALA A 99 32.45 -10.20 -11.96
CA ALA A 99 31.57 -11.36 -11.74
C ALA A 99 30.43 -11.46 -12.77
N ASN A 100 30.26 -10.49 -13.66
CA ASN A 100 29.10 -10.34 -14.55
C ASN A 100 27.74 -10.33 -13.78
N ALA A 101 27.73 -9.87 -12.52
CA ALA A 101 26.52 -9.70 -11.70
C ALA A 101 25.93 -8.32 -12.00
N LYS A 102 24.74 -8.26 -12.60
CA LYS A 102 24.16 -7.02 -13.14
C LYS A 102 23.15 -6.33 -12.23
N ASN A 103 22.41 -7.08 -11.42
CA ASN A 103 21.39 -6.52 -10.53
C ASN A 103 21.97 -6.30 -9.13
N ILE A 104 22.07 -5.03 -8.73
CA ILE A 104 22.73 -4.64 -7.48
C ILE A 104 21.75 -3.84 -6.63
N HIS A 105 21.37 -4.37 -5.47
CA HIS A 105 20.65 -3.62 -4.46
C HIS A 105 21.66 -2.97 -3.53
N VAL A 106 21.70 -1.64 -3.48
CA VAL A 106 22.60 -0.86 -2.65
C VAL A 106 21.82 -0.29 -1.45
N PHE A 107 21.94 -0.98 -0.31
CA PHE A 107 21.38 -0.52 0.96
C PHE A 107 22.14 0.68 1.53
N THR A 108 23.45 0.77 1.23
CA THR A 108 24.35 1.83 1.69
C THR A 108 23.81 3.22 1.44
N ALA A 109 23.86 4.07 2.47
CA ALA A 109 23.60 5.51 2.45
C ALA A 109 24.93 6.29 2.60
N GLY A 110 24.89 7.63 2.54
CA GLY A 110 26.04 8.51 2.68
C GLY A 110 26.49 9.10 1.35
N PHE A 111 25.54 9.55 0.55
CA PHE A 111 25.75 10.19 -0.75
C PHE A 111 25.19 11.62 -0.74
N GLU A 112 24.54 12.08 -1.80
CA GLU A 112 24.04 13.45 -1.94
C GLU A 112 23.01 13.86 -0.88
N GLU A 113 22.38 12.94 -0.20
CA GLU A 113 21.47 13.21 0.93
C GLU A 113 22.20 13.81 2.15
N THR A 114 23.53 13.68 2.23
CA THR A 114 24.32 14.33 3.27
C THR A 114 24.64 15.80 2.96
N ALA A 115 24.47 16.23 1.70
CA ALA A 115 24.86 17.52 1.16
C ALA A 115 26.38 17.81 1.23
N GLU A 116 27.23 16.83 1.56
CA GLU A 116 28.68 16.95 1.59
C GLU A 116 29.30 16.78 0.19
N GLN A 117 30.25 17.65 -0.17
CA GLN A 117 30.84 17.64 -1.51
C GLN A 117 31.56 16.35 -1.86
N GLU A 118 32.20 15.71 -0.88
CA GLU A 118 32.86 14.41 -1.05
C GLU A 118 31.86 13.30 -1.34
N ALA A 119 30.73 13.28 -0.62
CA ALA A 119 29.66 12.33 -0.81
C ALA A 119 28.96 12.50 -2.18
N ILE A 120 28.76 13.74 -2.61
CA ILE A 120 28.23 14.03 -3.95
C ILE A 120 29.20 13.54 -5.04
N SER A 121 30.51 13.78 -4.88
CA SER A 121 31.54 13.32 -5.81
C SER A 121 31.60 11.79 -5.88
N LEU A 122 31.45 11.12 -4.73
CA LEU A 122 31.38 9.67 -4.65
C LEU A 122 30.14 9.13 -5.39
N GLY A 123 28.98 9.76 -5.22
CA GLY A 123 27.76 9.41 -5.94
C GLY A 123 27.89 9.51 -7.48
N ILE A 124 28.59 10.55 -7.95
CA ILE A 124 28.92 10.71 -9.38
C ILE A 124 29.78 9.55 -9.85
N ARG A 125 30.84 9.19 -9.10
CA ARG A 125 31.72 8.06 -9.42
C ARG A 125 30.97 6.74 -9.47
N VAL A 126 30.09 6.48 -8.51
CA VAL A 126 29.25 5.27 -8.47
C VAL A 126 28.38 5.17 -9.73
N ARG A 127 27.74 6.26 -10.15
CA ARG A 127 26.94 6.30 -11.38
C ARG A 127 27.78 6.02 -12.62
N GLN A 128 28.99 6.58 -12.71
CA GLN A 128 29.89 6.32 -13.84
C GLN A 128 30.31 4.86 -13.94
N ILE A 129 30.66 4.22 -12.81
CA ILE A 129 30.97 2.79 -12.76
C ILE A 129 29.77 1.95 -13.19
N ALA A 130 28.58 2.27 -12.66
CA ALA A 130 27.36 1.57 -13.00
C ALA A 130 27.04 1.64 -14.50
N MET A 131 27.16 2.82 -15.13
CA MET A 131 26.97 3.00 -16.57
C MET A 131 27.99 2.22 -17.39
N LYS A 132 29.28 2.29 -17.04
CA LYS A 132 30.34 1.55 -17.72
C LYS A 132 30.13 0.04 -17.66
N GLY A 133 29.65 -0.47 -16.50
CA GLY A 133 29.43 -1.89 -16.26
C GLY A 133 28.07 -2.39 -16.70
N ASP A 134 27.19 -1.54 -17.21
CA ASP A 134 25.78 -1.86 -17.51
C ASP A 134 25.08 -2.49 -16.28
N LEU A 135 25.30 -1.89 -15.08
CA LEU A 135 24.73 -2.36 -13.84
C LEU A 135 23.33 -1.75 -13.64
N ARG A 136 22.41 -2.56 -13.16
CA ARG A 136 21.08 -2.15 -12.72
C ARG A 136 21.09 -1.96 -11.20
N ILE A 137 21.21 -0.70 -10.76
CA ILE A 137 21.28 -0.35 -9.34
C ILE A 137 19.86 -0.05 -8.82
N ILE A 138 19.43 -0.83 -7.82
CA ILE A 138 18.29 -0.55 -6.95
C ILE A 138 18.81 0.29 -5.78
N GLY A 139 18.44 1.54 -5.68
CA GLY A 139 19.00 2.47 -4.69
C GLY A 139 20.00 3.48 -5.27
N PRO A 140 21.01 3.91 -4.51
CA PRO A 140 21.35 3.57 -3.12
C PRO A 140 20.38 4.15 -2.08
N ASN A 141 20.73 4.02 -0.78
CA ASN A 141 19.97 4.55 0.34
C ASN A 141 18.51 4.04 0.32
N CYS A 142 18.33 2.72 0.20
CA CYS A 142 17.01 2.12 0.09
C CYS A 142 16.94 0.75 0.78
N MET A 143 15.74 0.35 1.16
CA MET A 143 15.48 -0.97 1.76
C MET A 143 15.40 -2.11 0.73
N GLY A 144 15.32 -1.79 -0.57
CA GLY A 144 15.30 -2.76 -1.65
C GLY A 144 13.96 -3.47 -1.82
N LEU A 145 13.97 -4.79 -1.88
CA LEU A 145 12.85 -5.60 -2.34
C LEU A 145 12.20 -6.38 -1.19
N TYR A 146 10.86 -6.43 -1.20
CA TYR A 146 10.08 -7.45 -0.50
C TYR A 146 9.13 -8.10 -1.48
N ILE A 147 9.31 -9.40 -1.72
CA ILE A 147 8.53 -10.20 -2.68
C ILE A 147 8.19 -11.53 -2.00
N PRO A 148 7.00 -11.65 -1.41
CA PRO A 148 6.61 -12.83 -0.63
C PRO A 148 6.72 -14.13 -1.42
N GLN A 149 6.30 -14.13 -2.69
CA GLN A 149 6.34 -15.29 -3.57
C GLN A 149 7.77 -15.82 -3.81
N ALA A 150 8.76 -14.92 -3.84
CA ALA A 150 10.16 -15.27 -3.99
C ALA A 150 10.86 -15.58 -2.65
N GLY A 151 10.21 -15.31 -1.53
CA GLY A 151 10.79 -15.47 -0.19
C GLY A 151 11.88 -14.45 0.11
N ILE A 152 11.83 -13.25 -0.49
CA ILE A 152 12.82 -12.20 -0.28
C ILE A 152 12.23 -10.99 0.42
N GLY A 153 12.99 -10.37 1.32
CA GLY A 153 12.54 -9.21 2.07
C GLY A 153 13.67 -8.52 2.82
N SER A 154 13.36 -7.33 3.32
CA SER A 154 14.34 -6.43 3.95
C SER A 154 14.06 -6.20 5.44
N PHE A 155 12.94 -6.71 5.96
CA PHE A 155 12.48 -6.51 7.33
C PHE A 155 12.07 -7.83 7.97
N GLU A 156 12.11 -7.90 9.30
CA GLU A 156 11.61 -9.03 10.08
C GLU A 156 10.07 -9.09 10.08
N ARG A 157 9.53 -10.27 10.33
CA ARG A 157 8.09 -10.51 10.55
C ARG A 157 7.19 -10.06 9.40
N LEU A 158 7.68 -10.07 8.19
CA LEU A 158 6.87 -9.82 7.01
C LEU A 158 5.98 -11.03 6.71
N SER A 159 4.82 -10.78 6.12
CA SER A 159 3.91 -11.83 5.69
C SER A 159 4.53 -12.66 4.55
N MET A 160 4.39 -13.99 4.63
CA MET A 160 4.73 -14.89 3.53
C MET A 160 3.63 -14.97 2.46
N GLU A 161 2.47 -14.38 2.71
CA GLU A 161 1.34 -14.42 1.80
C GLU A 161 1.51 -13.42 0.66
N SER A 162 1.56 -13.92 -0.57
CA SER A 162 1.56 -13.10 -1.78
C SER A 162 0.15 -12.61 -2.15
N GLY A 163 0.06 -11.48 -2.85
CA GLY A 163 -1.21 -10.92 -3.29
C GLY A 163 -1.06 -9.91 -4.43
N PRO A 164 -2.12 -9.20 -4.81
CA PRO A 164 -2.17 -8.47 -6.07
C PRO A 164 -1.68 -7.01 -6.01
N VAL A 165 -1.06 -6.58 -4.92
CA VAL A 165 -0.69 -5.16 -4.72
C VAL A 165 0.81 -4.96 -4.84
N ALA A 166 1.24 -4.06 -5.73
CA ALA A 166 2.61 -3.56 -5.73
C ALA A 166 2.69 -2.22 -5.01
N PHE A 167 3.77 -2.01 -4.24
CA PHE A 167 4.10 -0.72 -3.65
C PHE A 167 5.49 -0.28 -4.07
N LEU A 168 5.56 0.85 -4.75
CA LEU A 168 6.79 1.47 -5.24
C LEU A 168 7.07 2.74 -4.43
N SER A 169 8.23 2.84 -3.77
CA SER A 169 8.51 3.95 -2.86
C SER A 169 9.95 4.42 -2.90
N GLN A 170 10.15 5.74 -2.92
CA GLN A 170 11.46 6.36 -2.68
C GLN A 170 11.87 6.25 -1.20
N SER A 171 10.90 6.15 -0.28
CA SER A 171 11.17 6.04 1.15
C SER A 171 11.26 4.58 1.61
N GLY A 172 12.41 4.20 2.20
CA GLY A 172 12.58 2.90 2.87
C GLY A 172 11.68 2.74 4.09
N GLY A 173 11.49 3.81 4.85
CA GLY A 173 10.61 3.83 6.02
C GLY A 173 9.15 3.55 5.64
N HIS A 174 8.64 4.18 4.58
CA HIS A 174 7.30 3.92 4.08
C HIS A 174 7.12 2.50 3.54
N CYS A 175 8.16 1.93 2.89
CA CYS A 175 8.15 0.51 2.50
C CYS A 175 8.00 -0.40 3.71
N ASN A 176 8.81 -0.18 4.76
CA ASN A 176 8.73 -0.95 6.00
C ASN A 176 7.33 -0.84 6.62
N TRP A 177 6.86 0.36 6.86
CA TRP A 177 5.57 0.58 7.52
C TRP A 177 4.41 -0.01 6.74
N PHE A 178 4.35 0.23 5.43
CA PHE A 178 3.25 -0.28 4.62
C PHE A 178 3.28 -1.81 4.48
N SER A 179 4.47 -2.42 4.47
CA SER A 179 4.59 -3.89 4.44
C SER A 179 4.05 -4.56 5.70
N HIS A 180 4.16 -3.91 6.88
CA HIS A 180 3.61 -4.41 8.14
C HIS A 180 2.15 -4.00 8.35
N TYR A 181 1.79 -2.80 7.96
CA TYR A 181 0.48 -2.20 8.17
C TYR A 181 -0.58 -2.64 7.14
N GLY A 182 -0.17 -2.88 5.90
CA GLY A 182 -1.09 -3.28 4.83
C GLY A 182 -1.90 -4.56 5.14
N PRO A 183 -1.31 -5.61 5.74
CA PRO A 183 -2.06 -6.80 6.14
C PRO A 183 -3.24 -6.57 7.08
N ASP A 184 -3.20 -5.52 7.92
CA ASP A 184 -4.31 -5.12 8.79
C ASP A 184 -5.52 -4.60 8.01
N TYR A 185 -5.31 -4.17 6.76
CA TYR A 185 -6.33 -3.77 5.79
C TYR A 185 -6.67 -4.89 4.79
N GLY A 186 -6.23 -6.12 5.06
CA GLY A 186 -6.40 -7.24 4.13
C GLY A 186 -5.55 -7.14 2.86
N ILE A 187 -4.56 -6.24 2.83
CA ILE A 187 -3.69 -6.03 1.67
C ILE A 187 -2.56 -7.07 1.71
N LYS A 188 -2.41 -7.81 0.60
CA LYS A 188 -1.29 -8.70 0.36
C LYS A 188 -0.48 -8.19 -0.82
N PHE A 189 0.84 -8.27 -0.72
CA PHE A 189 1.73 -7.69 -1.71
C PHE A 189 2.19 -8.71 -2.75
N SER A 190 2.22 -8.30 -4.01
CA SER A 190 3.00 -8.97 -5.04
C SER A 190 4.46 -8.58 -4.91
N LYS A 191 4.72 -7.28 -4.84
CA LYS A 191 6.06 -6.70 -4.76
C LYS A 191 6.02 -5.38 -3.98
N VAL A 192 6.99 -5.19 -3.09
CA VAL A 192 7.28 -3.88 -2.49
C VAL A 192 8.71 -3.51 -2.90
N ILE A 193 8.87 -2.36 -3.53
CA ILE A 193 10.12 -1.91 -4.12
C ILE A 193 10.49 -0.56 -3.50
N SER A 194 11.52 -0.57 -2.67
CA SER A 194 12.18 0.65 -2.18
C SER A 194 13.35 0.98 -3.09
N PHE A 195 13.38 2.18 -3.68
CA PHE A 195 14.41 2.52 -4.66
C PHE A 195 15.24 3.78 -4.32
N GLY A 196 15.00 4.42 -3.16
CA GLY A 196 15.84 5.46 -2.57
C GLY A 196 16.26 6.58 -3.53
N ASN A 197 17.57 6.83 -3.63
CA ASN A 197 18.14 7.90 -4.47
C ASN A 197 18.02 7.62 -5.99
N ALA A 198 17.63 6.40 -6.39
CA ALA A 198 17.35 6.03 -7.78
C ALA A 198 18.51 6.33 -8.75
N TYR A 199 19.72 5.85 -8.48
CA TYR A 199 20.88 6.21 -9.30
C TYR A 199 20.79 5.76 -10.75
N VAL A 200 20.36 4.53 -10.99
CA VAL A 200 20.19 3.94 -12.32
C VAL A 200 18.72 3.68 -12.60
N LEU A 201 18.12 2.76 -11.83
CA LEU A 201 16.69 2.46 -11.95
C LEU A 201 15.87 3.49 -11.16
N ASP A 202 14.82 4.02 -11.79
CA ASP A 202 13.87 4.94 -11.16
C ASP A 202 12.42 4.46 -11.21
N SER A 203 11.50 5.29 -10.77
CA SER A 203 10.07 4.96 -10.74
C SER A 203 9.52 4.51 -12.09
N THR A 204 10.03 5.06 -13.19
CA THR A 204 9.55 4.76 -14.55
C THR A 204 10.01 3.39 -15.01
N ASP A 205 11.19 2.93 -14.62
CA ASP A 205 11.71 1.60 -14.98
C ASP A 205 10.94 0.49 -14.25
N TYR A 206 10.63 0.70 -12.97
CA TYR A 206 9.78 -0.22 -12.21
C TYR A 206 8.33 -0.22 -12.71
N LEU A 207 7.81 0.91 -13.14
CA LEU A 207 6.46 0.99 -13.72
C LEU A 207 6.37 0.24 -15.07
N GLU A 208 7.42 0.23 -15.88
CA GLU A 208 7.47 -0.60 -17.09
C GLU A 208 7.34 -2.09 -16.76
N TYR A 209 8.04 -2.54 -15.74
CA TYR A 209 7.93 -3.91 -15.25
C TYR A 209 6.52 -4.20 -14.69
N LEU A 210 6.03 -3.37 -13.77
CA LEU A 210 4.74 -3.57 -13.11
C LEU A 210 3.55 -3.49 -14.08
N ALA A 211 3.71 -2.80 -15.21
CA ALA A 211 2.69 -2.73 -16.26
C ALA A 211 2.37 -4.12 -16.84
N VAL A 212 3.39 -4.96 -17.03
CA VAL A 212 3.26 -6.30 -17.62
C VAL A 212 3.21 -7.43 -16.59
N ASP A 213 3.56 -7.15 -15.34
CA ASP A 213 3.54 -8.12 -14.25
C ASP A 213 2.12 -8.66 -14.00
N THR A 214 1.90 -9.94 -14.21
CA THR A 214 0.59 -10.58 -14.11
C THR A 214 0.10 -10.73 -12.68
N ASP A 215 1.01 -10.76 -11.71
CA ASP A 215 0.68 -10.91 -10.28
C ASP A 215 0.15 -9.60 -9.70
N THR A 216 0.58 -8.46 -10.25
CA THR A 216 0.16 -7.14 -9.80
C THR A 216 -1.14 -6.69 -10.48
N LYS A 217 -2.15 -6.31 -9.67
CA LYS A 217 -3.43 -5.74 -10.14
C LYS A 217 -3.62 -4.28 -9.74
N ILE A 218 -3.00 -3.84 -8.65
CA ILE A 218 -3.05 -2.46 -8.14
C ILE A 218 -1.61 -2.00 -7.89
N ILE A 219 -1.29 -0.78 -8.29
CA ILE A 219 0.02 -0.18 -8.07
C ILE A 219 -0.12 1.02 -7.16
N CYS A 220 0.51 0.96 -6.00
CA CYS A 220 0.61 2.06 -5.05
C CYS A 220 2.00 2.69 -5.18
N ILE A 221 2.06 4.03 -5.15
CA ILE A 221 3.32 4.77 -5.38
C ILE A 221 3.47 5.88 -4.35
N TYR A 222 4.69 5.99 -3.79
CA TYR A 222 5.15 7.15 -3.04
C TYR A 222 6.34 7.79 -3.72
N LEU A 223 6.24 9.07 -4.08
CA LEU A 223 7.28 9.83 -4.79
C LEU A 223 7.62 11.12 -4.08
N GLU A 224 8.92 11.38 -3.93
CA GLU A 224 9.50 12.65 -3.48
C GLU A 224 9.95 13.51 -4.67
N GLY A 225 10.56 12.87 -5.67
CA GLY A 225 11.02 13.50 -6.91
C GLY A 225 10.77 12.60 -8.13
N VAL A 226 10.88 13.20 -9.32
CA VAL A 226 10.71 12.50 -10.61
C VAL A 226 11.78 12.99 -11.57
N LYS A 227 12.53 12.07 -12.18
CA LYS A 227 13.58 12.43 -13.16
C LYS A 227 12.99 12.76 -14.52
N ASP A 228 12.05 11.94 -15.00
CA ASP A 228 11.37 12.12 -16.28
C ASP A 228 9.85 12.19 -16.09
N GLY A 229 9.34 13.41 -15.88
CA GLY A 229 7.91 13.65 -15.68
C GLY A 229 7.05 13.36 -16.92
N VAL A 230 7.61 13.48 -18.13
CA VAL A 230 6.90 13.19 -19.38
C VAL A 230 6.71 11.68 -19.53
N LYS A 231 7.78 10.89 -19.30
CA LYS A 231 7.74 9.43 -19.29
C LYS A 231 6.75 8.92 -18.24
N LEU A 232 6.84 9.47 -17.00
CA LEU A 232 5.92 9.11 -15.91
C LEU A 232 4.45 9.38 -16.27
N LEU A 233 4.14 10.56 -16.79
CA LEU A 233 2.78 10.93 -17.21
C LEU A 233 2.21 9.94 -18.23
N LYS A 234 3.02 9.61 -19.25
CA LYS A 234 2.63 8.67 -20.31
C LYS A 234 2.38 7.28 -19.74
N GLN A 235 3.31 6.76 -18.94
CA GLN A 235 3.22 5.43 -18.37
C GLN A 235 2.03 5.30 -17.42
N VAL A 236 1.87 6.23 -16.47
CA VAL A 236 0.75 6.17 -15.53
C VAL A 236 -0.59 6.27 -16.25
N ARG A 237 -0.70 7.11 -17.31
CA ARG A 237 -1.91 7.18 -18.14
C ARG A 237 -2.24 5.85 -18.82
N GLU A 238 -1.25 5.11 -19.31
CA GLU A 238 -1.44 3.84 -19.99
C GLU A 238 -1.74 2.71 -18.99
N ILE A 239 -0.96 2.62 -17.92
CA ILE A 239 -1.10 1.59 -16.87
C ILE A 239 -2.45 1.72 -16.17
N ASN A 240 -2.86 2.95 -15.83
CA ASN A 240 -4.09 3.22 -15.10
C ASN A 240 -5.37 2.82 -15.85
N ARG A 241 -5.27 2.50 -17.15
CA ARG A 241 -6.40 1.94 -17.94
C ARG A 241 -6.69 0.48 -17.58
N VAL A 242 -5.70 -0.24 -17.08
CA VAL A 242 -5.80 -1.69 -16.83
C VAL A 242 -5.51 -2.07 -15.37
N LYS A 243 -4.71 -1.27 -14.68
CA LYS A 243 -4.36 -1.44 -13.26
C LYS A 243 -4.51 -0.11 -12.56
N PRO A 244 -5.38 0.03 -11.54
CA PRO A 244 -5.47 1.25 -10.75
C PRO A 244 -4.10 1.68 -10.21
N VAL A 245 -3.78 2.97 -10.37
CA VAL A 245 -2.57 3.59 -9.81
C VAL A 245 -2.99 4.55 -8.72
N ILE A 246 -2.59 4.26 -7.48
CA ILE A 246 -2.78 5.11 -6.30
C ILE A 246 -1.44 5.79 -6.03
N LEU A 247 -1.40 7.13 -6.07
CA LEU A 247 -0.14 7.85 -6.01
C LEU A 247 -0.15 8.93 -4.94
N TRP A 248 0.82 8.85 -4.03
CA TRP A 248 1.15 9.90 -3.09
C TRP A 248 2.41 10.63 -3.53
N LYS A 249 2.25 11.89 -3.94
CA LYS A 249 3.36 12.81 -4.20
C LYS A 249 3.62 13.66 -2.97
N ALA A 250 4.76 13.46 -2.36
CA ALA A 250 5.22 14.27 -1.22
C ALA A 250 5.85 15.58 -1.68
N GLY A 251 5.94 16.55 -0.78
CA GLY A 251 6.62 17.84 -1.04
C GLY A 251 5.81 18.84 -1.87
N LEU A 252 4.49 18.77 -1.89
CA LEU A 252 3.63 19.69 -2.63
C LEU A 252 3.40 21.03 -1.91
N THR A 253 3.60 21.07 -0.59
CA THR A 253 3.55 22.31 0.20
C THR A 253 4.93 22.94 0.30
N GLU A 254 5.01 24.24 0.59
CA GLU A 254 6.29 24.93 0.79
C GLU A 254 7.17 24.26 1.86
N SER A 255 6.59 23.89 3.01
CA SER A 255 7.30 23.17 4.07
C SER A 255 7.71 21.76 3.64
N GLY A 256 6.84 21.04 2.95
CA GLY A 256 7.13 19.73 2.40
C GLY A 256 8.23 19.77 1.34
N SER A 257 8.22 20.80 0.48
CA SER A 257 9.26 21.01 -0.54
C SER A 257 10.64 21.22 0.09
N ARG A 258 10.74 22.04 1.14
CA ARG A 258 11.99 22.20 1.90
C ARG A 258 12.46 20.90 2.53
N ALA A 259 11.53 20.12 3.09
CA ALA A 259 11.85 18.82 3.69
C ALA A 259 12.38 17.81 2.66
N VAL A 260 11.73 17.70 1.49
CA VAL A 260 12.19 16.84 0.38
C VAL A 260 13.57 17.28 -0.13
N ALA A 261 13.78 18.58 -0.35
CA ALA A 261 15.08 19.09 -0.79
C ALA A 261 16.23 18.76 0.19
N SER A 262 15.94 18.82 1.50
CA SER A 262 16.91 18.47 2.55
C SER A 262 17.16 16.96 2.68
N HIS A 263 16.17 16.10 2.29
CA HIS A 263 16.24 14.67 2.49
C HIS A 263 16.80 13.92 1.28
N THR A 264 16.43 14.33 0.06
CA THR A 264 16.79 13.59 -1.16
C THR A 264 17.47 14.44 -2.22
N GLY A 265 17.66 15.74 -1.98
CA GLY A 265 18.17 16.68 -2.99
C GLY A 265 17.27 16.88 -4.21
N SER A 266 16.05 16.31 -4.17
CA SER A 266 15.10 16.36 -5.28
C SER A 266 14.33 17.66 -5.30
N LEU A 267 14.04 18.20 -6.51
CA LEU A 267 13.11 19.31 -6.66
C LEU A 267 11.67 18.81 -6.48
N ALA A 268 11.00 19.38 -5.49
CA ALA A 268 9.56 19.18 -5.34
C ALA A 268 8.83 19.93 -6.47
N GLY A 269 7.85 19.28 -7.11
CA GLY A 269 7.06 19.93 -8.16
C GLY A 269 5.98 20.83 -7.57
N GLU A 270 5.46 21.76 -8.37
CA GLU A 270 4.34 22.62 -8.01
C GLU A 270 3.03 21.83 -7.91
N GLU A 271 2.20 22.13 -6.92
CA GLU A 271 0.90 21.47 -6.71
C GLU A 271 -0.01 21.53 -7.95
N ALA A 272 0.01 22.66 -8.67
CA ALA A 272 -0.79 22.83 -9.88
C ALA A 272 -0.41 21.83 -10.99
N ILE A 273 0.89 21.52 -11.15
CA ILE A 273 1.38 20.53 -12.11
C ILE A 273 0.86 19.15 -11.75
N TRP A 274 0.92 18.77 -10.48
CA TRP A 274 0.45 17.46 -10.02
C TRP A 274 -1.07 17.32 -10.09
N ARG A 275 -1.81 18.40 -9.84
CA ARG A 275 -3.27 18.43 -10.09
C ARG A 275 -3.58 18.17 -11.56
N GLY A 276 -2.82 18.79 -12.49
CA GLY A 276 -2.89 18.52 -13.92
C GLY A 276 -2.52 17.09 -14.28
N PHE A 277 -1.51 16.51 -13.62
CA PHE A 277 -1.11 15.12 -13.78
C PHE A 277 -2.24 14.15 -13.42
N PHE A 278 -2.85 14.29 -12.25
CA PHE A 278 -3.99 13.45 -11.83
C PHE A 278 -5.19 13.59 -12.77
N ALA A 279 -5.51 14.81 -13.19
CA ALA A 279 -6.60 15.07 -14.14
C ALA A 279 -6.37 14.40 -15.51
N GLN A 280 -5.12 14.30 -15.97
CA GLN A 280 -4.77 13.70 -17.26
C GLN A 280 -4.65 12.18 -17.21
N THR A 281 -4.15 11.64 -16.09
CA THR A 281 -3.88 10.21 -15.94
C THR A 281 -5.08 9.44 -15.38
N GLY A 282 -5.92 10.09 -14.58
CA GLY A 282 -6.96 9.46 -13.78
C GLY A 282 -6.41 8.64 -12.61
N ALA A 283 -5.12 8.75 -12.30
CA ALA A 283 -4.53 8.12 -11.11
C ALA A 283 -5.18 8.69 -9.85
N VAL A 284 -5.29 7.86 -8.83
CA VAL A 284 -5.97 8.19 -7.57
C VAL A 284 -4.98 8.90 -6.64
N PRO A 285 -5.19 10.18 -6.27
CA PRO A 285 -4.32 10.86 -5.33
C PRO A 285 -4.50 10.34 -3.91
N ALA A 286 -3.39 10.17 -3.18
CA ALA A 286 -3.34 9.93 -1.74
C ALA A 286 -2.38 10.91 -1.08
N PHE A 287 -2.53 11.15 0.25
CA PHE A 287 -1.74 12.13 0.99
C PHE A 287 -1.15 11.55 2.29
N SER A 288 -1.37 10.27 2.56
CA SER A 288 -0.78 9.52 3.67
C SER A 288 -0.73 8.02 3.36
N LEU A 289 0.00 7.25 4.18
CA LEU A 289 0.00 5.77 4.07
C LEU A 289 -1.36 5.19 4.43
N GLU A 290 -2.08 5.78 5.39
CA GLU A 290 -3.44 5.38 5.69
C GLU A 290 -4.36 5.55 4.48
N GLU A 291 -4.30 6.69 3.79
CA GLU A 291 -5.09 6.90 2.57
C GLU A 291 -4.72 5.89 1.47
N ILE A 292 -3.42 5.58 1.29
CA ILE A 292 -3.02 4.52 0.36
C ILE A 292 -3.65 3.18 0.76
N ALA A 293 -3.63 2.82 2.05
CA ALA A 293 -4.22 1.57 2.53
C ALA A 293 -5.74 1.54 2.34
N GLU A 294 -6.44 2.60 2.75
CA GLU A 294 -7.89 2.72 2.59
C GLU A 294 -8.33 2.67 1.12
N MET A 295 -7.63 3.39 0.23
CA MET A 295 -7.88 3.33 -1.22
C MET A 295 -7.59 1.93 -1.77
N THR A 296 -6.46 1.32 -1.41
CA THR A 296 -6.08 -0.01 -1.87
C THR A 296 -7.11 -1.05 -1.44
N MET A 297 -7.50 -1.06 -0.17
CA MET A 297 -8.57 -1.92 0.36
C MET A 297 -9.88 -1.72 -0.42
N THR A 298 -10.23 -0.46 -0.70
CA THR A 298 -11.43 -0.12 -1.46
C THR A 298 -11.38 -0.69 -2.87
N PHE A 299 -10.27 -0.51 -3.59
CA PHE A 299 -10.11 -1.06 -4.94
C PHE A 299 -10.03 -2.58 -4.99
N LEU A 300 -9.58 -3.22 -3.91
CA LEU A 300 -9.56 -4.70 -3.80
C LEU A 300 -10.94 -5.29 -3.58
N TYR A 301 -11.76 -4.68 -2.73
CA TYR A 301 -12.93 -5.33 -2.16
C TYR A 301 -14.27 -4.66 -2.50
N VAL A 302 -14.27 -3.38 -2.90
CA VAL A 302 -15.51 -2.65 -3.22
C VAL A 302 -15.80 -2.70 -4.71
N LYS A 303 -17.01 -3.12 -5.06
CA LYS A 303 -17.47 -3.05 -6.45
C LYS A 303 -17.77 -1.60 -6.83
N PRO A 304 -17.55 -1.21 -8.09
CA PRO A 304 -17.79 0.16 -8.54
C PRO A 304 -19.21 0.61 -8.30
N PRO A 305 -19.44 1.71 -7.58
CA PRO A 305 -20.78 2.26 -7.41
C PRO A 305 -21.30 2.86 -8.72
N LYS A 306 -22.64 2.92 -8.86
CA LYS A 306 -23.29 3.49 -10.05
C LYS A 306 -23.34 5.01 -10.02
N GLY A 307 -23.36 5.62 -8.84
CA GLY A 307 -23.46 7.06 -8.58
C GLY A 307 -22.80 7.43 -7.25
N LYS A 308 -23.01 8.68 -6.82
CA LYS A 308 -22.43 9.26 -5.61
C LYS A 308 -23.39 9.29 -4.41
N ARG A 309 -24.59 8.74 -4.54
CA ARG A 309 -25.65 8.81 -3.53
C ARG A 309 -25.42 7.75 -2.46
N VAL A 310 -25.08 8.20 -1.24
CA VAL A 310 -24.75 7.33 -0.12
C VAL A 310 -25.85 7.33 0.93
N ALA A 311 -26.17 6.16 1.48
CA ALA A 311 -26.90 6.04 2.74
C ALA A 311 -25.91 5.78 3.88
N VAL A 312 -26.14 6.43 5.02
CA VAL A 312 -25.37 6.22 6.26
C VAL A 312 -26.33 5.69 7.32
N ILE A 313 -26.01 4.53 7.91
CA ILE A 313 -26.85 3.81 8.87
C ILE A 313 -26.13 3.69 10.21
N GLY A 314 -26.82 3.95 11.32
CA GLY A 314 -26.38 3.56 12.66
C GLY A 314 -25.72 4.64 13.50
N LEU A 315 -25.99 5.91 13.22
CA LEU A 315 -25.48 7.05 13.98
C LEU A 315 -26.54 7.59 14.97
N GLY A 316 -26.11 8.21 16.07
CA GLY A 316 -26.97 8.99 16.95
C GLY A 316 -27.28 10.38 16.36
N GLY A 317 -28.32 11.07 16.85
CA GLY A 317 -28.88 12.30 16.25
C GLY A 317 -27.84 13.38 15.87
N GLY A 318 -26.94 13.75 16.78
CA GLY A 318 -25.89 14.72 16.49
C GLY A 318 -24.86 14.21 15.46
N SER A 319 -24.52 12.94 15.51
CA SER A 319 -23.60 12.30 14.58
C SER A 319 -24.19 12.20 13.17
N SER A 320 -25.52 12.05 13.05
CA SER A 320 -26.21 12.02 11.74
C SER A 320 -26.06 13.34 10.98
N VAL A 321 -26.18 14.48 11.68
CA VAL A 321 -25.99 15.79 11.05
C VAL A 321 -24.57 15.97 10.56
N SER A 322 -23.58 15.70 11.43
CA SER A 322 -22.16 15.83 11.07
C SER A 322 -21.74 14.86 9.96
N SER A 323 -22.34 13.66 9.89
CA SER A 323 -22.01 12.71 8.83
C SER A 323 -22.48 13.15 7.46
N ALA A 324 -23.64 13.83 7.36
CA ALA A 324 -24.09 14.41 6.11
C ALA A 324 -23.09 15.46 5.58
N ASP A 325 -22.57 16.31 6.48
CA ASP A 325 -21.55 17.29 6.13
C ASP A 325 -20.24 16.63 5.66
N VAL A 326 -19.79 15.58 6.34
CA VAL A 326 -18.59 14.82 5.93
C VAL A 326 -18.78 14.21 4.55
N CYS A 327 -19.90 13.53 4.29
CA CYS A 327 -20.21 12.97 2.98
C CYS A 327 -20.17 14.04 1.89
N ALA A 328 -20.81 15.19 2.11
CA ALA A 328 -20.86 16.28 1.15
C ALA A 328 -19.48 16.88 0.86
N ARG A 329 -18.65 17.08 1.90
CA ARG A 329 -17.27 17.59 1.74
C ARG A 329 -16.37 16.65 0.96
N GLU A 330 -16.54 15.35 1.11
CA GLU A 330 -15.81 14.35 0.33
C GLU A 330 -16.45 14.06 -1.06
N GLY A 331 -17.47 14.84 -1.44
CA GLY A 331 -18.08 14.82 -2.78
C GLY A 331 -19.15 13.76 -2.99
N LEU A 332 -19.70 13.19 -1.91
CA LEU A 332 -20.86 12.30 -1.95
C LEU A 332 -22.17 13.06 -1.73
N GLU A 333 -23.27 12.47 -2.16
CA GLU A 333 -24.63 13.01 -2.01
C GLU A 333 -25.40 12.17 -0.98
N VAL A 334 -26.16 12.83 -0.10
CA VAL A 334 -26.96 12.17 0.95
C VAL A 334 -28.45 12.45 0.68
N PRO A 335 -29.07 11.77 -0.28
CA PRO A 335 -30.50 12.01 -0.61
C PRO A 335 -31.42 11.46 0.49
N THR A 336 -32.57 12.06 0.65
CA THR A 336 -33.67 11.46 1.42
C THR A 336 -34.15 10.19 0.73
N LEU A 337 -34.40 9.13 1.50
CA LEU A 337 -34.96 7.88 0.97
C LEU A 337 -36.36 8.12 0.34
N THR A 338 -36.75 7.23 -0.58
CA THR A 338 -38.08 7.26 -1.16
C THR A 338 -39.17 7.12 -0.10
N GLN A 339 -40.37 7.63 -0.42
CA GLN A 339 -41.53 7.52 0.48
C GLN A 339 -41.87 6.06 0.78
N GLU A 340 -41.75 5.19 -0.24
CA GLU A 340 -42.01 3.76 -0.12
C GLU A 340 -41.06 3.12 0.89
N THR A 341 -39.75 3.37 0.80
CA THR A 341 -38.77 2.86 1.72
C THR A 341 -39.03 3.36 3.16
N GLN A 342 -39.38 4.65 3.32
CA GLN A 342 -39.70 5.21 4.62
C GLN A 342 -40.96 4.57 5.24
N VAL A 343 -41.97 4.23 4.45
CA VAL A 343 -43.21 3.56 4.91
C VAL A 343 -42.86 2.15 5.42
N GLU A 344 -42.02 1.40 4.69
CA GLU A 344 -41.63 0.06 5.14
C GLU A 344 -40.78 0.10 6.44
N LEU A 345 -39.84 1.04 6.54
CA LEU A 345 -39.02 1.24 7.75
C LEU A 345 -39.88 1.56 8.99
N LYS A 346 -40.95 2.35 8.83
CA LYS A 346 -41.88 2.71 9.92
C LYS A 346 -42.63 1.51 10.51
N LYS A 347 -42.72 0.38 9.82
CA LYS A 347 -43.43 -0.81 10.33
C LYS A 347 -42.75 -1.43 11.54
N PHE A 348 -41.42 -1.25 11.67
CA PHE A 348 -40.64 -1.84 12.76
C PHE A 348 -39.71 -0.85 13.48
N ILE A 349 -39.56 0.38 13.00
CA ILE A 349 -38.77 1.42 13.64
C ILE A 349 -39.69 2.44 14.32
N SER A 350 -39.57 2.57 15.63
CA SER A 350 -40.22 3.65 16.38
C SER A 350 -39.52 4.98 16.09
N LEU A 351 -40.28 6.01 15.74
CA LEU A 351 -39.75 7.34 15.46
C LEU A 351 -39.42 8.16 16.71
N ALA A 352 -39.73 7.66 17.91
CA ALA A 352 -39.39 8.34 19.15
C ALA A 352 -37.88 8.33 19.37
N GLY A 353 -37.20 9.43 19.09
CA GLY A 353 -35.76 9.56 19.19
C GLY A 353 -34.99 8.89 18.05
N ALA A 354 -35.67 8.57 16.93
CA ALA A 354 -35.04 7.94 15.77
C ALA A 354 -35.34 8.72 14.46
N SER A 355 -34.51 8.54 13.47
CA SER A 355 -34.68 9.08 12.10
C SER A 355 -34.58 7.97 11.07
N ILE A 356 -35.60 7.85 10.22
CA ILE A 356 -35.59 6.97 9.03
C ILE A 356 -35.30 7.76 7.75
N LYS A 357 -34.97 9.04 7.89
CA LYS A 357 -34.42 9.84 6.79
C LYS A 357 -32.91 9.59 6.73
N ASN A 358 -32.35 9.66 5.55
CA ASN A 358 -30.90 9.51 5.39
C ASN A 358 -30.17 10.80 5.82
N PRO A 359 -29.18 10.75 6.74
CA PRO A 359 -28.66 9.60 7.49
C PRO A 359 -29.67 8.97 8.43
N LEU A 360 -29.64 7.63 8.56
CA LEU A 360 -30.54 6.87 9.40
C LEU A 360 -30.00 6.78 10.84
N ASP A 361 -30.83 7.23 11.80
CA ASP A 361 -30.55 7.12 13.24
C ASP A 361 -31.63 6.24 13.86
N THR A 362 -31.47 4.95 13.78
CA THR A 362 -32.48 3.98 14.20
C THR A 362 -32.11 3.23 15.47
N GLY A 363 -30.85 3.31 15.89
CA GLY A 363 -30.30 2.63 17.04
C GLY A 363 -30.36 1.10 16.96
N LEU A 364 -30.57 0.52 15.77
CA LEU A 364 -30.66 -0.93 15.57
C LEU A 364 -29.30 -1.62 15.55
N VAL A 365 -28.26 -0.90 15.17
CA VAL A 365 -26.90 -1.47 15.07
C VAL A 365 -26.47 -1.97 16.44
N PHE A 366 -26.20 -3.27 16.55
CA PHE A 366 -25.94 -4.01 17.77
C PHE A 366 -27.07 -4.03 18.83
N ARG A 367 -28.24 -3.44 18.56
CA ARG A 367 -29.40 -3.59 19.43
C ARG A 367 -30.29 -4.74 19.02
N ASP A 368 -30.56 -4.85 17.74
CA ASP A 368 -31.30 -5.94 17.11
C ASP A 368 -30.78 -6.19 15.72
N VAL A 369 -29.89 -7.16 15.59
CA VAL A 369 -29.23 -7.48 14.31
C VAL A 369 -30.23 -7.92 13.25
N SER A 370 -31.36 -8.56 13.64
CA SER A 370 -32.39 -9.00 12.66
C SER A 370 -33.11 -7.83 12.03
N LEU A 371 -33.41 -6.80 12.82
CA LEU A 371 -34.04 -5.58 12.29
C LEU A 371 -33.05 -4.73 11.51
N LEU A 372 -31.76 -4.72 11.91
CA LEU A 372 -30.71 -4.08 11.11
C LEU A 372 -30.54 -4.74 9.74
N GLU A 373 -30.61 -6.07 9.67
CA GLU A 373 -30.59 -6.80 8.39
C GLU A 373 -31.71 -6.30 7.47
N GLN A 374 -32.94 -6.20 7.97
CA GLN A 374 -34.09 -5.68 7.22
C GLN A 374 -33.91 -4.21 6.82
N GLU A 375 -33.39 -3.36 7.72
CA GLU A 375 -33.07 -1.96 7.43
C GLU A 375 -32.07 -1.83 6.28
N ILE A 376 -30.96 -2.58 6.32
CA ILE A 376 -29.95 -2.57 5.26
C ILE A 376 -30.54 -3.02 3.93
N GLU A 377 -31.38 -4.06 3.89
CA GLU A 377 -32.01 -4.55 2.67
C GLU A 377 -32.97 -3.53 2.07
N LEU A 378 -33.81 -2.89 2.88
CA LEU A 378 -34.70 -1.84 2.42
C LEU A 378 -33.96 -0.63 1.84
N VAL A 379 -32.89 -0.20 2.53
CA VAL A 379 -32.02 0.89 2.06
C VAL A 379 -31.27 0.48 0.79
N ALA A 380 -30.82 -0.76 0.71
CA ALA A 380 -30.17 -1.29 -0.48
C ALA A 380 -31.11 -1.40 -1.69
N ALA A 381 -32.40 -1.64 -1.45
CA ALA A 381 -33.43 -1.67 -2.50
C ALA A 381 -33.82 -0.27 -2.99
N ASP A 382 -33.60 0.80 -2.20
CA ASP A 382 -34.01 2.17 -2.53
C ASP A 382 -33.30 2.68 -3.81
N PRO A 383 -34.02 3.09 -4.86
CA PRO A 383 -33.42 3.50 -6.13
C PRO A 383 -32.62 4.82 -6.05
N LEU A 384 -32.78 5.59 -4.98
CA LEU A 384 -32.02 6.83 -4.75
C LEU A 384 -30.67 6.60 -4.12
N ILE A 385 -30.32 5.38 -3.73
CA ILE A 385 -29.06 5.04 -3.07
C ILE A 385 -28.15 4.26 -4.03
N ASP A 386 -26.89 4.58 -4.07
CA ASP A 386 -25.85 3.92 -4.87
C ASP A 386 -24.84 3.14 -4.03
N MET A 387 -24.68 3.51 -2.75
CA MET A 387 -23.72 2.90 -1.80
C MET A 387 -24.18 3.06 -0.36
N ILE A 388 -23.68 2.22 0.53
CA ILE A 388 -24.09 2.17 1.95
C ILE A 388 -22.86 2.22 2.84
N ILE A 389 -22.91 3.06 3.89
CA ILE A 389 -21.98 3.07 5.00
C ILE A 389 -22.73 2.65 6.26
N VAL A 390 -22.32 1.56 6.89
CA VAL A 390 -22.84 1.17 8.20
C VAL A 390 -21.86 1.63 9.27
N SER A 391 -22.36 2.36 10.27
CA SER A 391 -21.54 3.10 11.23
C SER A 391 -21.85 2.66 12.67
N PRO A 392 -21.46 1.44 13.09
CA PRO A 392 -21.77 0.90 14.39
C PRO A 392 -20.89 1.47 15.51
N HIS A 393 -21.49 1.62 16.69
CA HIS A 393 -20.79 1.91 17.92
C HIS A 393 -20.39 0.61 18.63
N LEU A 394 -19.08 0.34 18.79
CA LEU A 394 -18.59 -0.93 19.36
C LEU A 394 -18.93 -1.12 20.84
N ASP A 395 -19.12 -0.02 21.60
CA ASP A 395 -19.60 -0.11 23.00
C ASP A 395 -20.99 -0.79 23.09
N MET A 396 -21.83 -0.62 22.09
CA MET A 396 -23.12 -1.30 22.03
C MET A 396 -22.97 -2.80 21.80
N ALA A 397 -21.94 -3.23 21.05
CA ALA A 397 -21.65 -4.63 20.81
C ALA A 397 -21.40 -5.41 22.13
N LYS A 398 -20.74 -4.77 23.11
CA LYS A 398 -20.51 -5.34 24.43
C LYS A 398 -21.81 -5.65 25.20
N ARG A 399 -22.86 -4.86 24.97
CA ARG A 399 -24.17 -5.01 25.65
C ARG A 399 -25.00 -6.13 25.06
N VAL A 400 -24.87 -6.41 23.77
CA VAL A 400 -25.66 -7.44 23.06
C VAL A 400 -24.99 -8.81 23.01
N GLY A 401 -23.69 -8.87 23.32
CA GLY A 401 -22.91 -10.10 23.40
C GLY A 401 -22.29 -10.56 22.08
N PRO A 402 -21.33 -11.49 22.16
CA PRO A 402 -20.53 -11.93 21.02
C PRO A 402 -21.35 -12.57 19.90
N ASP A 403 -22.40 -13.33 20.23
CA ASP A 403 -23.24 -14.02 19.24
C ASP A 403 -23.91 -13.04 18.24
N GLN A 404 -24.30 -11.87 18.70
CA GLN A 404 -24.89 -10.84 17.85
C GLN A 404 -23.84 -10.19 16.94
N VAL A 405 -22.60 -10.04 17.44
CA VAL A 405 -21.49 -9.55 16.65
C VAL A 405 -21.17 -10.55 15.53
N ASP A 406 -21.06 -11.83 15.84
CA ASP A 406 -20.77 -12.88 14.87
C ASP A 406 -21.89 -13.02 13.84
N ARG A 407 -23.15 -12.87 14.27
CA ARG A 407 -24.31 -12.80 13.36
C ARG A 407 -24.18 -11.62 12.39
N LEU A 408 -23.86 -10.42 12.90
CA LEU A 408 -23.69 -9.23 12.06
C LEU A 408 -22.56 -9.43 11.04
N VAL A 409 -21.40 -9.93 11.48
CA VAL A 409 -20.27 -10.24 10.59
C VAL A 409 -20.70 -11.20 9.48
N LYS A 410 -21.37 -12.28 9.84
CA LYS A 410 -21.88 -13.27 8.87
C LYS A 410 -22.87 -12.66 7.89
N TYR A 411 -23.79 -11.83 8.36
CA TYR A 411 -24.75 -11.14 7.51
C TYR A 411 -24.05 -10.21 6.51
N LEU A 412 -23.18 -9.33 7.00
CA LEU A 412 -22.46 -8.37 6.17
C LEU A 412 -21.60 -9.05 5.10
N SER A 413 -20.94 -10.14 5.48
CA SER A 413 -20.14 -10.97 4.56
C SER A 413 -21.02 -11.59 3.46
N ASN A 414 -22.16 -12.14 3.84
CA ASN A 414 -23.13 -12.70 2.88
C ASN A 414 -23.73 -11.63 1.98
N PHE A 415 -24.08 -10.47 2.51
CA PHE A 415 -24.60 -9.32 1.75
C PHE A 415 -23.60 -8.88 0.68
N SER A 416 -22.34 -8.71 1.06
CA SER A 416 -21.27 -8.31 0.13
C SER A 416 -21.03 -9.36 -0.96
N ARG A 417 -20.97 -10.64 -0.59
CA ARG A 417 -20.77 -11.75 -1.55
C ARG A 417 -21.94 -11.90 -2.52
N ALA A 418 -23.16 -11.90 -2.01
CA ALA A 418 -24.36 -12.03 -2.83
C ALA A 418 -24.52 -10.85 -3.79
N ASN A 419 -24.17 -9.63 -3.34
CA ASN A 419 -24.26 -8.40 -4.12
C ASN A 419 -25.59 -8.27 -4.90
N ALA A 420 -26.69 -8.71 -4.31
CA ALA A 420 -28.01 -8.76 -4.95
C ALA A 420 -28.46 -7.38 -5.45
N PHE A 421 -28.18 -6.34 -4.70
CA PHE A 421 -28.55 -4.96 -5.03
C PHE A 421 -27.51 -4.25 -5.91
N LYS A 422 -26.34 -4.85 -6.14
CA LYS A 422 -25.21 -4.25 -6.89
C LYS A 422 -24.76 -2.90 -6.31
N LYS A 423 -24.85 -2.76 -4.99
CA LYS A 423 -24.45 -1.57 -4.22
C LYS A 423 -23.35 -1.95 -3.24
N PRO A 424 -22.23 -1.22 -3.23
CA PRO A 424 -21.19 -1.45 -2.24
C PRO A 424 -21.67 -1.10 -0.82
N LEU A 425 -21.21 -1.89 0.14
CA LEU A 425 -21.39 -1.65 1.56
C LEU A 425 -20.03 -1.62 2.22
N VAL A 426 -19.77 -0.60 3.05
CA VAL A 426 -18.56 -0.45 3.84
C VAL A 426 -18.91 -0.13 5.28
N ILE A 427 -17.95 -0.32 6.18
CA ILE A 427 -18.14 -0.10 7.61
C ILE A 427 -17.18 0.97 8.12
N ASN A 428 -17.69 1.81 9.01
CA ASN A 428 -16.92 2.75 9.81
C ASN A 428 -17.24 2.54 11.29
N PHE A 429 -16.31 1.96 12.06
CA PHE A 429 -16.53 1.74 13.50
C PHE A 429 -16.31 3.00 14.33
N HIS A 430 -17.27 3.28 15.22
CA HIS A 430 -17.05 4.18 16.35
C HIS A 430 -16.66 3.36 17.59
N SER A 431 -15.55 3.69 18.24
CA SER A 431 -15.09 3.03 19.46
C SER A 431 -14.49 4.04 20.43
N PHE A 432 -14.63 3.78 21.73
CA PHE A 432 -13.93 4.52 22.76
C PHE A 432 -12.57 3.88 23.02
N ALA A 433 -11.49 4.62 22.78
CA ALA A 433 -10.12 4.11 22.75
C ALA A 433 -9.61 3.45 24.05
N ASN A 434 -10.32 3.62 25.16
CA ASN A 434 -9.88 3.18 26.49
C ASN A 434 -10.49 1.84 26.94
N ASP A 435 -11.32 1.17 26.13
CA ASP A 435 -11.85 -0.15 26.45
C ASP A 435 -11.03 -1.25 25.73
N PRO A 436 -10.30 -2.11 26.48
CA PRO A 436 -9.49 -3.18 25.87
C PRO A 436 -10.32 -4.16 25.03
N TRP A 437 -11.56 -4.48 25.43
CA TRP A 437 -12.45 -5.38 24.71
C TRP A 437 -12.88 -4.77 23.36
N GLU A 438 -13.23 -3.49 23.34
CA GLU A 438 -13.55 -2.79 22.07
C GLU A 438 -12.35 -2.74 21.14
N SER A 439 -11.15 -2.51 21.67
CA SER A 439 -9.91 -2.48 20.91
C SER A 439 -9.60 -3.84 20.29
N GLU A 440 -9.78 -4.93 21.04
CA GLU A 440 -9.60 -6.29 20.54
C GLU A 440 -10.65 -6.66 19.49
N LEU A 441 -11.92 -6.35 19.74
CA LEU A 441 -13.00 -6.56 18.77
C LEU A 441 -12.75 -5.78 17.48
N ARG A 442 -12.38 -4.52 17.59
CA ARG A 442 -12.04 -3.69 16.44
C ARG A 442 -10.91 -4.29 15.62
N ALA A 443 -9.79 -4.68 16.26
CA ALA A 443 -8.65 -5.32 15.60
C ALA A 443 -9.07 -6.61 14.88
N ARG A 444 -9.90 -7.45 15.51
CA ARG A 444 -10.45 -8.65 14.90
C ARG A 444 -11.28 -8.32 13.66
N LEU A 445 -12.26 -7.43 13.78
CA LEU A 445 -13.18 -7.10 12.69
C LEU A 445 -12.48 -6.37 11.53
N GLN A 446 -11.44 -5.59 11.83
CA GLN A 446 -10.63 -4.89 10.84
C GLN A 446 -9.84 -5.84 9.94
N VAL A 447 -9.54 -7.06 10.43
CA VAL A 447 -8.87 -8.11 9.66
C VAL A 447 -9.88 -9.05 8.98
N GLU A 448 -10.93 -9.46 9.70
CA GLU A 448 -11.91 -10.46 9.21
C GLU A 448 -12.79 -9.91 8.07
N LEU A 449 -13.39 -8.74 8.27
CA LEU A 449 -14.39 -8.20 7.33
C LEU A 449 -13.83 -7.85 5.95
N PRO A 450 -12.64 -7.22 5.80
CA PRO A 450 -12.07 -7.00 4.48
C PRO A 450 -11.80 -8.29 3.69
N ARG A 451 -11.37 -9.36 4.37
CA ARG A 451 -11.19 -10.69 3.73
C ARG A 451 -12.49 -11.27 3.18
N GLU A 452 -13.62 -10.87 3.75
CA GLU A 452 -14.97 -11.24 3.32
C GLU A 452 -15.58 -10.26 2.30
N GLY A 453 -14.80 -9.25 1.85
CA GLY A 453 -15.24 -8.25 0.90
C GLY A 453 -16.04 -7.10 1.52
N VAL A 454 -15.90 -6.86 2.81
CA VAL A 454 -16.53 -5.75 3.55
C VAL A 454 -15.43 -4.85 4.12
N PRO A 455 -15.01 -3.79 3.41
CA PRO A 455 -14.01 -2.85 3.90
C PRO A 455 -14.40 -2.16 5.20
N VAL A 456 -13.41 -2.03 6.07
CA VAL A 456 -13.55 -1.40 7.39
C VAL A 456 -12.65 -0.17 7.47
N PHE A 457 -13.24 0.98 7.77
CA PHE A 457 -12.55 2.25 7.86
C PHE A 457 -12.42 2.72 9.31
N SER A 458 -11.31 3.38 9.61
CA SER A 458 -11.05 3.98 10.92
C SER A 458 -11.82 5.30 11.12
N SER A 459 -12.27 5.92 10.03
CA SER A 459 -13.02 7.17 10.06
C SER A 459 -14.08 7.25 8.95
N LEU A 460 -15.16 7.97 9.21
CA LEU A 460 -16.18 8.25 8.21
C LEU A 460 -15.61 9.05 7.04
N THR A 461 -14.71 9.98 7.32
CA THR A 461 -14.02 10.77 6.29
C THR A 461 -13.24 9.89 5.34
N GLY A 462 -12.47 8.91 5.86
CA GLY A 462 -11.75 7.92 5.05
C GLY A 462 -12.68 7.08 4.20
N ALA A 463 -13.79 6.57 4.77
CA ALA A 463 -14.80 5.80 4.03
C ALA A 463 -15.42 6.62 2.89
N CYS A 464 -15.87 7.85 3.17
CA CYS A 464 -16.46 8.74 2.16
C CYS A 464 -15.49 9.09 1.05
N ARG A 465 -14.25 9.46 1.41
CA ARG A 465 -13.19 9.76 0.45
C ARG A 465 -12.88 8.59 -0.46
N ALA A 466 -12.71 7.40 0.11
CA ALA A 466 -12.38 6.20 -0.64
C ALA A 466 -13.49 5.82 -1.63
N LEU A 467 -14.76 5.88 -1.21
CA LEU A 467 -15.91 5.63 -2.08
C LEU A 467 -16.05 6.68 -3.18
N ALA A 468 -15.82 7.96 -2.87
CA ALA A 468 -15.85 9.03 -3.86
C ALA A 468 -14.75 8.85 -4.92
N ARG A 469 -13.52 8.54 -4.49
CA ARG A 469 -12.39 8.28 -5.39
C ARG A 469 -12.59 7.04 -6.27
N LEU A 470 -13.15 5.98 -5.71
CA LEU A 470 -13.51 4.79 -6.49
C LEU A 470 -14.52 5.13 -7.60
N PHE A 471 -15.56 5.90 -7.27
CA PHE A 471 -16.55 6.36 -8.26
C PHE A 471 -15.89 7.24 -9.33
N GLU A 472 -15.08 8.23 -8.94
CA GLU A 472 -14.39 9.15 -9.85
C GLU A 472 -13.45 8.40 -10.81
N TYR A 473 -12.69 7.43 -10.30
CA TYR A 473 -11.84 6.56 -11.10
C TYR A 473 -12.64 5.86 -12.21
N HIS A 474 -13.73 5.18 -11.85
CA HIS A 474 -14.55 4.46 -12.82
C HIS A 474 -15.30 5.41 -13.77
N GLN A 475 -15.71 6.59 -13.32
CA GLN A 475 -16.32 7.62 -14.16
C GLN A 475 -15.32 8.15 -15.21
N PHE A 476 -14.06 8.40 -14.79
CA PHE A 476 -12.99 8.84 -15.68
C PHE A 476 -12.77 7.84 -16.83
N HIS A 477 -12.73 6.55 -16.53
CA HIS A 477 -12.54 5.51 -17.54
C HIS A 477 -13.73 5.31 -18.46
N ARG A 478 -14.97 5.37 -17.92
CA ARG A 478 -16.19 5.29 -18.76
C ARG A 478 -16.26 6.41 -19.79
N ARG A 479 -15.97 7.66 -19.42
CA ARG A 479 -16.00 8.81 -20.34
C ARG A 479 -15.03 8.65 -21.51
N ARG A 480 -13.88 8.01 -21.28
CA ARG A 480 -12.86 7.78 -22.31
C ARG A 480 -13.11 6.55 -23.18
N SER A 481 -13.93 5.63 -22.75
CA SER A 481 -14.34 4.47 -23.56
C SER A 481 -15.45 4.83 -24.54
N THR A 482 -16.13 5.97 -24.34
CA THR A 482 -17.21 6.47 -25.20
C THR A 482 -16.79 7.61 -26.14
N SER A 483 -15.57 8.11 -26.00
CA SER A 483 -14.91 9.08 -26.89
C SER A 483 -13.84 8.37 -27.76
#